data_cd063ba15cfcceb7ab48dd2c2c63a2e7
#
_entry.id   cd063ba15cfcceb7ab48dd2c2c63a2e7
#
_cell.length_a   1.000
_cell.length_b   1.000
_cell.length_c   1.000
_cell.angle_alpha   90.00
_cell.angle_beta   90.00
_cell.angle_gamma   90.00
#
_symmetry.space_group_name_H-M   'P 1'
#
loop_
_entity.id
_entity.type
_entity.pdbx_description
1 polymer ?
#
loop_
_entity_poly.entity_id
_entity_poly.type
_entity_poly.pdbx_seq_one_letter_code
_entity_poly.pdbx_strand_id
1 'polypeptide(L)'
;YPKKCLIITSKGTKSRGWLEHLKINNKHVFDCVEPNPSIETASKIISEFQNVNFSHVVGLGGGSSLDVAKYVAHKLKKKKILIPTTFGSGSEVTRISVLKVNGKKKSFHDDGLLANTAIIDPFFIKNSPAEIIRNSAIDACAQCTEAYDSKNANPYTKFFCEAAFDVLEDGIMNENYKKLPYGSLLTGLGFGNSSTTLGHALSYVYSNEGISHGNALAFTTAVAHKFNNSIFYDRFLKIVKKLKFPKISLRQNIEEASELILLDRKHLDNNPRELSKEDITTLLREINQTEN
;
A
#
# COMPACT_ATOMS: atom_id res chain seq x y z
N TYR A 1 -6.27 -24.67 6.40
CA TYR A 1 -7.16 -23.97 5.47
C TYR A 1 -8.60 -24.46 5.61
N PRO A 2 -9.61 -23.60 5.29
CA PRO A 2 -11.01 -24.00 5.34
C PRO A 2 -11.34 -25.10 4.31
N LYS A 3 -12.34 -25.95 4.64
CA LYS A 3 -12.73 -27.06 3.75
C LYS A 3 -13.25 -26.62 2.38
N LYS A 4 -13.86 -25.42 2.29
CA LYS A 4 -14.32 -24.78 1.03
C LYS A 4 -14.05 -23.27 1.11
N CYS A 5 -13.43 -22.68 0.09
CA CYS A 5 -13.17 -21.25 0.05
C CYS A 5 -13.32 -20.66 -1.36
N LEU A 6 -13.50 -19.34 -1.42
CA LEU A 6 -13.35 -18.55 -2.63
C LEU A 6 -12.00 -17.84 -2.54
N ILE A 7 -11.11 -18.12 -3.51
CA ILE A 7 -9.83 -17.43 -3.65
C ILE A 7 -10.00 -16.26 -4.62
N ILE A 8 -9.64 -15.07 -4.18
CA ILE A 8 -9.61 -13.85 -5.00
C ILE A 8 -8.15 -13.46 -5.23
N THR A 9 -7.75 -13.40 -6.48
CA THR A 9 -6.35 -13.19 -6.88
C THR A 9 -6.26 -12.50 -8.25
N SER A 10 -5.02 -12.29 -8.73
CA SER A 10 -4.74 -11.71 -10.05
C SER A 10 -4.14 -12.75 -10.99
N LYS A 11 -4.22 -12.48 -12.31
CA LYS A 11 -3.55 -13.29 -13.34
C LYS A 11 -2.05 -13.44 -13.07
N GLY A 12 -1.39 -12.35 -12.62
CA GLY A 12 0.03 -12.37 -12.31
C GLY A 12 0.40 -13.28 -11.13
N THR A 13 -0.43 -13.36 -10.11
CA THR A 13 -0.25 -14.28 -8.97
C THR A 13 -0.41 -15.73 -9.43
N LYS A 14 -1.43 -16.01 -10.23
CA LYS A 14 -1.69 -17.35 -10.78
C LYS A 14 -0.57 -17.81 -11.72
N SER A 15 -0.12 -16.96 -12.65
CA SER A 15 0.94 -17.32 -13.62
C SER A 15 2.30 -17.65 -12.99
N ARG A 16 2.52 -17.19 -11.73
CA ARG A 16 3.73 -17.50 -10.96
C ARG A 16 3.63 -18.82 -10.17
N GLY A 17 2.53 -19.57 -10.29
CA GLY A 17 2.33 -20.81 -9.54
C GLY A 17 2.06 -20.60 -8.04
N TRP A 18 1.79 -19.38 -7.61
CA TRP A 18 1.60 -19.07 -6.19
C TRP A 18 0.28 -19.58 -5.63
N LEU A 19 -0.72 -19.77 -6.50
CA LEU A 19 -1.99 -20.38 -6.13
C LEU A 19 -1.82 -21.85 -5.73
N GLU A 20 -0.97 -22.58 -6.45
CA GLU A 20 -0.66 -23.98 -6.23
C GLU A 20 0.14 -24.20 -4.93
N HIS A 21 0.97 -23.22 -4.55
CA HIS A 21 1.71 -23.23 -3.27
C HIS A 21 0.78 -23.34 -2.05
N LEU A 22 -0.44 -22.82 -2.13
CA LEU A 22 -1.41 -22.89 -1.03
C LEU A 22 -1.93 -24.32 -0.75
N LYS A 23 -1.82 -25.26 -1.71
CA LYS A 23 -2.29 -26.65 -1.58
C LYS A 23 -3.75 -26.77 -1.12
N ILE A 24 -4.63 -25.87 -1.57
CA ILE A 24 -6.06 -25.89 -1.26
C ILE A 24 -6.78 -26.68 -2.34
N ASN A 25 -7.37 -27.81 -1.98
CA ASN A 25 -8.01 -28.73 -2.94
C ASN A 25 -9.43 -28.31 -3.32
N ASN A 26 -10.25 -27.87 -2.36
CA ASN A 26 -11.64 -27.51 -2.60
C ASN A 26 -11.82 -25.99 -2.59
N LYS A 27 -11.68 -25.38 -3.77
CA LYS A 27 -11.67 -23.93 -3.95
C LYS A 27 -12.45 -23.49 -5.18
N HIS A 28 -13.12 -22.35 -5.07
CA HIS A 28 -13.50 -21.52 -6.20
C HIS A 28 -12.42 -20.46 -6.41
N VAL A 29 -12.16 -20.03 -7.62
CA VAL A 29 -11.09 -19.07 -7.91
C VAL A 29 -11.61 -17.97 -8.82
N PHE A 30 -11.43 -16.73 -8.40
CA PHE A 30 -11.52 -15.55 -9.25
C PHE A 30 -10.10 -14.97 -9.40
N ASP A 31 -9.53 -15.02 -10.61
CA ASP A 31 -8.12 -14.69 -10.89
C ASP A 31 -7.93 -13.44 -11.77
N CYS A 32 -8.96 -12.62 -11.90
CA CYS A 32 -8.99 -11.48 -12.81
C CYS A 32 -9.02 -10.11 -12.10
N VAL A 33 -8.50 -10.02 -10.86
CA VAL A 33 -8.35 -8.71 -10.21
C VAL A 33 -7.28 -7.90 -10.92
N GLU A 34 -7.68 -6.72 -11.39
CA GLU A 34 -6.82 -5.75 -12.07
C GLU A 34 -6.04 -4.88 -11.07
N PRO A 35 -4.91 -4.27 -11.48
CA PRO A 35 -4.27 -3.22 -10.69
C PRO A 35 -5.20 -2.02 -10.48
N ASN A 36 -5.20 -1.44 -9.27
CA ASN A 36 -6.16 -0.39 -8.87
C ASN A 36 -7.62 -0.79 -9.17
N PRO A 37 -8.15 -1.83 -8.50
CA PRO A 37 -9.37 -2.50 -8.85
C PRO A 37 -10.60 -1.60 -8.71
N SER A 38 -11.61 -1.89 -9.52
CA SER A 38 -12.87 -1.16 -9.51
C SER A 38 -13.90 -1.78 -8.57
N ILE A 39 -14.89 -0.98 -8.16
CA ILE A 39 -16.05 -1.47 -7.40
C ILE A 39 -16.89 -2.44 -8.24
N GLU A 40 -16.86 -2.28 -9.56
CA GLU A 40 -17.52 -3.15 -10.54
C GLU A 40 -16.93 -4.55 -10.50
N THR A 41 -15.60 -4.70 -10.39
CA THR A 41 -14.94 -5.99 -10.22
C THR A 41 -15.40 -6.66 -8.93
N ALA A 42 -15.46 -5.95 -7.82
CA ALA A 42 -15.97 -6.50 -6.57
C ALA A 42 -17.45 -6.90 -6.67
N SER A 43 -18.29 -6.07 -7.31
CA SER A 43 -19.70 -6.34 -7.52
C SER A 43 -19.95 -7.56 -8.41
N LYS A 44 -19.13 -7.73 -9.45
CA LYS A 44 -19.15 -8.94 -10.30
C LYS A 44 -18.89 -10.20 -9.48
N ILE A 45 -17.85 -10.20 -8.64
CA ILE A 45 -17.53 -11.36 -7.78
C ILE A 45 -18.69 -11.64 -6.81
N ILE A 46 -19.27 -10.62 -6.20
CA ILE A 46 -20.41 -10.79 -5.29
C ILE A 46 -21.59 -11.44 -6.03
N SER A 47 -21.95 -10.93 -7.21
CA SER A 47 -23.06 -11.49 -8.01
C SER A 47 -22.81 -12.94 -8.42
N GLU A 48 -21.58 -13.27 -8.80
CA GLU A 48 -21.21 -14.62 -9.26
C GLU A 48 -21.22 -15.64 -8.11
N PHE A 49 -20.78 -15.23 -6.91
CA PHE A 49 -20.53 -16.17 -5.80
C PHE A 49 -21.50 -16.08 -4.62
N GLN A 50 -22.45 -15.14 -4.59
CA GLN A 50 -23.37 -14.96 -3.46
C GLN A 50 -24.19 -16.21 -3.10
N ASN A 51 -24.54 -17.04 -4.10
CA ASN A 51 -25.29 -18.29 -3.94
C ASN A 51 -24.41 -19.55 -3.88
N VAL A 52 -23.08 -19.38 -3.92
CA VAL A 52 -22.14 -20.49 -3.88
C VAL A 52 -21.80 -20.84 -2.42
N ASN A 53 -21.78 -22.13 -2.10
CA ASN A 53 -21.47 -22.59 -0.74
C ASN A 53 -19.95 -22.60 -0.49
N PHE A 54 -19.45 -21.61 0.25
CA PHE A 54 -18.10 -21.57 0.81
C PHE A 54 -18.12 -20.84 2.17
N SER A 55 -17.12 -21.11 3.00
CA SER A 55 -17.05 -20.56 4.35
C SER A 55 -16.13 -19.33 4.47
N HIS A 56 -15.10 -19.22 3.63
CA HIS A 56 -14.09 -18.20 3.71
C HIS A 56 -13.78 -17.61 2.33
N VAL A 57 -13.46 -16.32 2.32
CA VAL A 57 -12.75 -15.68 1.21
C VAL A 57 -11.27 -15.67 1.53
N VAL A 58 -10.44 -16.12 0.60
CA VAL A 58 -8.99 -16.06 0.68
C VAL A 58 -8.50 -15.02 -0.32
N GLY A 59 -7.94 -13.92 0.15
CA GLY A 59 -7.24 -12.95 -0.69
C GLY A 59 -5.79 -13.39 -0.84
N LEU A 60 -5.34 -13.67 -2.07
CA LEU A 60 -3.95 -14.00 -2.38
C LEU A 60 -3.42 -13.01 -3.41
N GLY A 61 -2.47 -12.17 -3.05
CA GLY A 61 -1.90 -11.20 -3.99
C GLY A 61 -1.41 -9.93 -3.34
N GLY A 62 -1.17 -8.91 -4.14
CA GLY A 62 -0.86 -7.56 -3.65
C GLY A 62 -2.09 -6.84 -3.10
N GLY A 63 -1.90 -5.61 -2.61
CA GLY A 63 -2.96 -4.78 -2.02
C GLY A 63 -4.26 -4.76 -2.82
N SER A 64 -4.19 -4.68 -4.16
CA SER A 64 -5.38 -4.73 -5.04
C SER A 64 -6.24 -5.98 -4.83
N SER A 65 -5.63 -7.17 -4.82
CA SER A 65 -6.35 -8.43 -4.59
C SER A 65 -6.87 -8.54 -3.16
N LEU A 66 -6.08 -8.07 -2.19
CA LEU A 66 -6.49 -8.09 -0.78
C LEU A 66 -7.66 -7.15 -0.51
N ASP A 67 -7.66 -5.96 -1.11
CA ASP A 67 -8.72 -4.97 -0.96
C ASP A 67 -10.04 -5.45 -1.54
N VAL A 68 -10.01 -6.07 -2.75
CA VAL A 68 -11.20 -6.72 -3.33
C VAL A 68 -11.67 -7.86 -2.44
N ALA A 69 -10.77 -8.71 -1.96
CA ALA A 69 -11.12 -9.84 -1.08
C ALA A 69 -11.77 -9.38 0.22
N LYS A 70 -11.25 -8.30 0.86
CA LYS A 70 -11.84 -7.69 2.05
C LYS A 70 -13.26 -7.20 1.79
N TYR A 71 -13.43 -6.43 0.72
CA TYR A 71 -14.72 -5.84 0.37
C TYR A 71 -15.77 -6.92 0.05
N VAL A 72 -15.42 -7.89 -0.79
CA VAL A 72 -16.30 -9.03 -1.15
C VAL A 72 -16.67 -9.85 0.09
N ALA A 73 -15.68 -10.21 0.92
CA ALA A 73 -15.93 -10.99 2.14
C ALA A 73 -16.85 -10.25 3.11
N HIS A 74 -16.67 -8.93 3.27
CA HIS A 74 -17.50 -8.08 4.11
C HIS A 74 -18.96 -8.08 3.60
N LYS A 75 -19.16 -7.85 2.29
CA LYS A 75 -20.51 -7.83 1.68
C LYS A 75 -21.21 -9.18 1.74
N LEU A 76 -20.49 -10.28 1.55
CA LEU A 76 -21.01 -11.65 1.63
C LEU A 76 -21.08 -12.19 3.07
N LYS A 77 -20.70 -11.41 4.09
CA LYS A 77 -20.62 -11.80 5.50
C LYS A 77 -19.82 -13.08 5.72
N LYS A 78 -18.69 -13.23 5.00
CA LYS A 78 -17.78 -14.38 5.09
C LYS A 78 -16.53 -14.04 5.89
N LYS A 79 -15.95 -15.04 6.55
CA LYS A 79 -14.61 -14.93 7.15
C LYS A 79 -13.59 -14.73 6.05
N LYS A 80 -12.48 -14.02 6.37
CA LYS A 80 -11.43 -13.69 5.40
C LYS A 80 -10.05 -14.08 5.92
N ILE A 81 -9.27 -14.69 5.02
CA ILE A 81 -7.86 -14.99 5.19
C ILE A 81 -7.11 -14.19 4.14
N LEU A 82 -6.16 -13.37 4.54
CA LEU A 82 -5.41 -12.52 3.62
C LEU A 82 -3.94 -12.96 3.59
N ILE A 83 -3.42 -13.14 2.38
CA ILE A 83 -2.06 -13.65 2.11
C ILE A 83 -1.39 -12.69 1.14
N PRO A 84 -0.61 -11.71 1.63
CA PRO A 84 0.08 -10.76 0.78
C PRO A 84 1.19 -11.43 -0.02
N THR A 85 1.34 -11.03 -1.29
CA THR A 85 2.44 -11.42 -2.16
C THR A 85 3.30 -10.24 -2.59
N THR A 86 2.89 -9.02 -2.22
CA THR A 86 3.69 -7.80 -2.24
C THR A 86 3.71 -7.23 -0.82
N PHE A 87 4.80 -6.60 -0.43
CA PHE A 87 5.06 -6.24 0.96
C PHE A 87 5.28 -4.74 1.07
N GLY A 88 4.21 -3.96 0.86
CA GLY A 88 4.19 -2.51 0.92
C GLY A 88 2.88 -1.98 1.48
N SER A 89 1.73 -2.52 1.04
CA SER A 89 0.43 -1.93 1.33
C SER A 89 -0.09 -2.15 2.77
N GLY A 90 0.41 -3.16 3.50
CA GLY A 90 -0.14 -3.55 4.81
C GLY A 90 -1.63 -3.89 4.82
N SER A 91 -2.22 -4.12 3.62
CA SER A 91 -3.66 -4.32 3.47
C SER A 91 -4.19 -5.52 4.27
N GLU A 92 -3.38 -6.52 4.52
CA GLU A 92 -3.73 -7.73 5.25
C GLU A 92 -4.10 -7.50 6.72
N VAL A 93 -3.66 -6.39 7.31
CA VAL A 93 -3.90 -6.05 8.73
C VAL A 93 -4.61 -4.72 8.93
N THR A 94 -5.09 -4.09 7.85
CA THR A 94 -5.81 -2.82 7.93
C THR A 94 -7.32 -2.99 7.70
N ARG A 95 -8.12 -2.10 8.30
CA ARG A 95 -9.56 -1.96 8.07
C ARG A 95 -9.91 -1.11 6.85
N ILE A 96 -8.98 -0.99 5.91
CA ILE A 96 -9.09 -0.12 4.74
C ILE A 96 -9.15 -0.98 3.48
N SER A 97 -10.09 -0.69 2.58
CA SER A 97 -10.14 -1.24 1.22
C SER A 97 -10.23 -0.10 0.23
N VAL A 98 -9.30 -0.06 -0.73
CA VAL A 98 -9.23 1.01 -1.75
C VAL A 98 -9.69 0.47 -3.09
N LEU A 99 -10.80 0.99 -3.59
CA LEU A 99 -11.39 0.63 -4.88
C LEU A 99 -11.63 1.88 -5.73
N LYS A 100 -11.64 1.74 -7.05
CA LYS A 100 -12.10 2.82 -7.93
C LYS A 100 -13.62 2.85 -7.95
N VAL A 101 -14.19 4.05 -7.79
CA VAL A 101 -15.61 4.33 -7.95
C VAL A 101 -15.70 5.51 -8.93
N ASN A 102 -16.38 5.33 -10.05
CA ASN A 102 -16.46 6.34 -11.12
C ASN A 102 -15.07 6.83 -11.56
N GLY A 103 -14.12 5.91 -11.74
CA GLY A 103 -12.76 6.20 -12.18
C GLY A 103 -11.82 6.79 -11.12
N LYS A 104 -12.31 7.16 -9.93
CA LYS A 104 -11.51 7.76 -8.85
C LYS A 104 -11.29 6.76 -7.71
N LYS A 105 -10.09 6.76 -7.11
CA LYS A 105 -9.80 5.95 -5.92
C LYS A 105 -10.64 6.42 -4.73
N LYS A 106 -11.31 5.47 -4.08
CA LYS A 106 -12.09 5.69 -2.86
C LYS A 106 -11.66 4.69 -1.80
N SER A 107 -11.34 5.18 -0.61
CA SER A 107 -11.02 4.36 0.55
C SER A 107 -12.31 4.07 1.34
N PHE A 108 -12.57 2.79 1.58
CA PHE A 108 -13.61 2.29 2.47
C PHE A 108 -12.97 1.94 3.81
N HIS A 109 -13.56 2.41 4.89
CA HIS A 109 -13.06 2.19 6.25
C HIS A 109 -14.17 1.52 7.06
N ASP A 110 -13.93 0.30 7.54
CA ASP A 110 -14.90 -0.46 8.35
C ASP A 110 -14.16 -1.57 9.10
N ASP A 111 -14.51 -1.80 10.36
CA ASP A 111 -13.91 -2.86 11.16
C ASP A 111 -14.24 -4.26 10.60
N GLY A 112 -15.36 -4.39 9.90
CA GLY A 112 -15.70 -5.59 9.15
C GLY A 112 -14.78 -5.90 7.96
N LEU A 113 -13.89 -4.99 7.57
CA LEU A 113 -12.84 -5.22 6.56
C LEU A 113 -11.57 -5.87 7.15
N LEU A 114 -11.39 -5.86 8.47
CA LEU A 114 -10.26 -6.54 9.11
C LEU A 114 -10.26 -8.04 8.80
N ALA A 115 -9.08 -8.59 8.54
CA ALA A 115 -8.91 -10.01 8.32
C ALA A 115 -9.19 -10.81 9.60
N ASN A 116 -9.79 -11.99 9.47
CA ASN A 116 -9.84 -12.96 10.56
C ASN A 116 -8.48 -13.63 10.77
N THR A 117 -7.70 -13.74 9.67
CA THR A 117 -6.34 -14.28 9.68
C THR A 117 -5.53 -13.61 8.59
N ALA A 118 -4.35 -13.09 8.92
CA ALA A 118 -3.32 -12.70 7.96
C ALA A 118 -2.20 -13.76 7.99
N ILE A 119 -1.77 -14.21 6.82
CA ILE A 119 -0.68 -15.18 6.69
C ILE A 119 0.47 -14.50 5.95
N ILE A 120 1.57 -14.30 6.65
CA ILE A 120 2.79 -13.70 6.12
C ILE A 120 3.76 -14.82 5.74
N ASP A 121 3.91 -15.06 4.45
CA ASP A 121 4.81 -16.10 3.94
C ASP A 121 5.92 -15.48 3.07
N PRO A 122 7.17 -15.48 3.56
CA PRO A 122 8.31 -14.97 2.79
C PRO A 122 8.60 -15.72 1.48
N PHE A 123 7.95 -16.86 1.24
CA PHE A 123 8.03 -17.57 -0.02
C PHE A 123 7.68 -16.67 -1.21
N PHE A 124 6.67 -15.82 -1.08
CA PHE A 124 6.17 -15.01 -2.18
C PHE A 124 7.13 -13.90 -2.62
N ILE A 125 8.06 -13.46 -1.78
CA ILE A 125 9.04 -12.46 -2.16
C ILE A 125 10.15 -13.04 -3.05
N LYS A 126 10.48 -14.33 -2.88
CA LYS A 126 11.61 -14.97 -3.56
C LYS A 126 11.54 -14.91 -5.08
N ASN A 127 10.32 -14.97 -5.63
CA ASN A 127 10.06 -14.98 -7.06
C ASN A 127 9.35 -13.70 -7.55
N SER A 128 9.38 -12.64 -6.74
CA SER A 128 8.83 -11.35 -7.13
C SER A 128 9.80 -10.60 -8.04
N PRO A 129 9.32 -9.91 -9.10
CA PRO A 129 10.16 -9.02 -9.89
C PRO A 129 10.84 -7.96 -9.03
N ALA A 130 12.10 -7.63 -9.34
CA ALA A 130 12.89 -6.66 -8.58
C ALA A 130 12.19 -5.29 -8.46
N GLU A 131 11.50 -4.86 -9.51
CA GLU A 131 10.72 -3.61 -9.49
C GLU A 131 9.57 -3.66 -8.48
N ILE A 132 8.87 -4.79 -8.35
CA ILE A 132 7.80 -4.95 -7.37
C ILE A 132 8.38 -4.94 -5.95
N ILE A 133 9.51 -5.61 -5.73
CA ILE A 133 10.20 -5.58 -4.43
C ILE A 133 10.59 -4.14 -4.08
N ARG A 134 11.22 -3.43 -5.00
CA ARG A 134 11.66 -2.05 -4.82
C ARG A 134 10.49 -1.10 -4.49
N ASN A 135 9.43 -1.14 -5.31
CA ASN A 135 8.25 -0.28 -5.12
C ASN A 135 7.52 -0.60 -3.81
N SER A 136 7.41 -1.88 -3.44
CA SER A 136 6.78 -2.28 -2.18
C SER A 136 7.61 -1.88 -0.96
N ALA A 137 8.93 -2.04 -1.03
CA ALA A 137 9.83 -1.71 0.08
C ALA A 137 9.78 -0.21 0.42
N ILE A 138 9.84 0.66 -0.59
CA ILE A 138 9.79 2.11 -0.35
C ILE A 138 8.39 2.57 0.09
N ASP A 139 7.33 1.94 -0.40
CA ASP A 139 5.95 2.22 0.04
C ASP A 139 5.80 1.91 1.54
N ALA A 140 6.27 0.74 2.00
CA ALA A 140 6.27 0.41 3.42
C ALA A 140 7.10 1.40 4.26
N CYS A 141 8.30 1.79 3.78
CA CYS A 141 9.12 2.79 4.46
C CYS A 141 8.41 4.15 4.55
N ALA A 142 7.80 4.61 3.47
CA ALA A 142 7.05 5.87 3.43
C ALA A 142 5.86 5.84 4.41
N GLN A 143 5.09 4.75 4.38
CA GLN A 143 3.93 4.60 5.26
C GLN A 143 4.30 4.65 6.74
N CYS A 144 5.32 3.87 7.18
CA CYS A 144 5.67 3.83 8.60
C CYS A 144 6.29 5.15 9.07
N THR A 145 7.13 5.80 8.27
CA THR A 145 7.77 7.06 8.67
C THR A 145 6.79 8.22 8.69
N GLU A 146 5.91 8.34 7.71
CA GLU A 146 4.85 9.36 7.73
C GLU A 146 3.85 9.11 8.86
N ALA A 147 3.46 7.86 9.10
CA ALA A 147 2.55 7.51 10.18
C ALA A 147 3.13 7.80 11.56
N TYR A 148 4.45 7.65 11.73
CA TYR A 148 5.16 8.03 12.95
C TYR A 148 5.09 9.54 13.21
N ASP A 149 5.29 10.34 12.16
CA ASP A 149 5.31 11.80 12.25
C ASP A 149 3.90 12.42 12.29
N SER A 150 2.85 11.65 11.98
CA SER A 150 1.48 12.15 11.81
C SER A 150 0.88 12.73 13.10
N LYS A 151 -0.07 13.67 12.96
CA LYS A 151 -0.84 14.20 14.11
C LYS A 151 -1.63 13.13 14.85
N ASN A 152 -2.10 12.09 14.13
CA ASN A 152 -2.84 10.97 14.71
C ASN A 152 -1.95 9.89 15.32
N ALA A 153 -0.62 10.06 15.29
CA ALA A 153 0.30 9.13 15.92
C ALA A 153 0.12 9.10 17.45
N ASN A 154 0.22 7.92 18.01
CA ASN A 154 0.20 7.67 19.44
C ASN A 154 1.35 6.72 19.83
N PRO A 155 1.62 6.49 21.12
CA PRO A 155 2.75 5.65 21.54
C PRO A 155 2.77 4.26 20.90
N TYR A 156 1.61 3.61 20.69
CA TYR A 156 1.54 2.28 20.06
C TYR A 156 1.85 2.33 18.59
N THR A 157 1.26 3.29 17.84
CA THR A 157 1.53 3.42 16.41
C THR A 157 2.97 3.81 16.16
N LYS A 158 3.57 4.69 16.98
CA LYS A 158 4.98 5.05 16.90
C LYS A 158 5.89 3.85 17.14
N PHE A 159 5.62 3.03 18.15
CA PHE A 159 6.37 1.82 18.43
C PHE A 159 6.39 0.87 17.21
N PHE A 160 5.22 0.59 16.61
CA PHE A 160 5.15 -0.27 15.43
C PHE A 160 5.85 0.34 14.22
N CYS A 161 5.70 1.66 14.00
CA CYS A 161 6.32 2.35 12.87
C CYS A 161 7.84 2.38 12.96
N GLU A 162 8.40 2.64 14.13
CA GLU A 162 9.85 2.63 14.38
C GLU A 162 10.43 1.24 14.18
N ALA A 163 9.83 0.22 14.83
CA ALA A 163 10.24 -1.17 14.64
C ALA A 163 10.11 -1.63 13.18
N ALA A 164 9.05 -1.19 12.47
CA ALA A 164 8.89 -1.46 11.05
C ALA A 164 10.04 -0.89 10.24
N PHE A 165 10.36 0.39 10.46
CA PHE A 165 11.41 1.07 9.70
C PHE A 165 12.77 0.42 9.91
N ASP A 166 13.13 0.05 11.13
CA ASP A 166 14.39 -0.63 11.45
C ASP A 166 14.50 -1.98 10.72
N VAL A 167 13.43 -2.77 10.69
CA VAL A 167 13.39 -4.06 9.98
C VAL A 167 13.48 -3.87 8.47
N LEU A 168 12.77 -2.86 7.91
CA LEU A 168 12.79 -2.55 6.47
C LEU A 168 14.16 -2.03 6.05
N GLU A 169 14.73 -1.06 6.77
CA GLU A 169 16.05 -0.51 6.49
C GLU A 169 17.12 -1.61 6.49
N ASP A 170 17.16 -2.43 7.53
CA ASP A 170 18.11 -3.54 7.61
C ASP A 170 17.92 -4.53 6.45
N GLY A 171 16.65 -4.88 6.12
CA GLY A 171 16.33 -5.75 5.00
C GLY A 171 16.79 -5.20 3.65
N ILE A 172 16.64 -3.90 3.42
CA ILE A 172 17.01 -3.22 2.17
C ILE A 172 18.52 -3.02 2.09
N MET A 173 19.14 -2.48 3.13
CA MET A 173 20.56 -2.13 3.12
C MET A 173 21.45 -3.35 3.02
N ASN A 174 21.07 -4.45 3.66
CA ASN A 174 21.79 -5.73 3.65
C ASN A 174 21.25 -6.73 2.60
N GLU A 175 20.34 -6.30 1.73
CA GLU A 175 19.72 -7.14 0.67
C GLU A 175 19.06 -8.43 1.21
N ASN A 176 18.66 -8.41 2.47
CA ASN A 176 17.92 -9.49 3.12
C ASN A 176 16.40 -9.27 2.97
N TYR A 177 15.91 -9.35 1.74
CA TYR A 177 14.51 -9.05 1.41
C TYR A 177 13.48 -9.96 2.11
N LYS A 178 13.90 -11.07 2.73
CA LYS A 178 13.01 -11.89 3.57
C LYS A 178 12.49 -11.15 4.80
N LYS A 179 13.12 -10.03 5.18
CA LYS A 179 12.65 -9.16 6.25
C LYS A 179 11.50 -8.25 5.85
N LEU A 180 11.35 -7.92 4.55
CA LEU A 180 10.33 -6.98 4.07
C LEU A 180 8.89 -7.39 4.44
N PRO A 181 8.48 -8.66 4.37
CA PRO A 181 7.15 -9.09 4.81
C PRO A 181 6.84 -8.72 6.27
N TYR A 182 7.82 -8.87 7.14
CA TYR A 182 7.67 -8.54 8.57
C TYR A 182 7.64 -7.04 8.80
N GLY A 183 8.52 -6.30 8.13
CA GLY A 183 8.51 -4.83 8.17
C GLY A 183 7.18 -4.27 7.65
N SER A 184 6.66 -4.79 6.53
CA SER A 184 5.36 -4.38 5.98
C SER A 184 4.19 -4.71 6.92
N LEU A 185 4.23 -5.86 7.61
CA LEU A 185 3.22 -6.20 8.62
C LEU A 185 3.21 -5.17 9.76
N LEU A 186 4.38 -4.87 10.33
CA LEU A 186 4.50 -3.86 11.40
C LEU A 186 4.06 -2.48 10.91
N THR A 187 4.43 -2.11 9.68
CA THR A 187 3.94 -0.89 9.02
C THR A 187 2.41 -0.84 8.99
N GLY A 188 1.77 -1.92 8.55
CA GLY A 188 0.30 -2.01 8.48
C GLY A 188 -0.37 -1.83 9.84
N LEU A 189 0.20 -2.39 10.91
CA LEU A 189 -0.28 -2.24 12.29
C LEU A 189 -0.12 -0.79 12.79
N GLY A 190 0.94 -0.09 12.39
CA GLY A 190 1.18 1.32 12.73
C GLY A 190 0.28 2.25 11.93
N PHE A 191 0.50 2.36 10.60
CA PHE A 191 -0.18 3.35 9.77
C PHE A 191 -1.69 3.11 9.64
N GLY A 192 -2.14 1.87 9.74
CA GLY A 192 -3.56 1.52 9.72
C GLY A 192 -4.38 2.21 10.82
N ASN A 193 -3.70 2.70 11.87
CA ASN A 193 -4.31 3.39 13.02
C ASN A 193 -3.90 4.87 13.15
N SER A 194 -2.96 5.36 12.35
CA SER A 194 -2.52 6.77 12.39
C SER A 194 -2.53 7.46 11.02
N SER A 195 -2.67 6.70 9.93
CA SER A 195 -2.69 7.17 8.54
C SER A 195 -1.35 7.76 8.08
N THR A 196 -1.26 8.06 6.79
CA THR A 196 -0.13 8.71 6.12
C THR A 196 -0.36 10.23 5.99
N THR A 197 0.61 10.96 5.44
CA THR A 197 0.62 12.43 5.43
C THR A 197 1.01 13.01 4.06
N LEU A 198 1.79 14.06 4.04
CA LEU A 198 2.15 14.89 2.89
C LEU A 198 2.78 14.10 1.72
N GLY A 199 3.70 13.17 1.99
CA GLY A 199 4.38 12.41 0.93
C GLY A 199 3.38 11.61 0.10
N HIS A 200 2.41 10.97 0.75
CA HIS A 200 1.32 10.28 0.05
C HIS A 200 0.41 11.24 -0.71
N ALA A 201 0.03 12.40 -0.12
CA ALA A 201 -0.76 13.42 -0.82
C ALA A 201 -0.06 13.88 -2.11
N LEU A 202 1.24 14.20 -2.04
CA LEU A 202 2.03 14.60 -3.20
C LEU A 202 2.14 13.48 -4.25
N SER A 203 2.18 12.21 -3.84
CA SER A 203 2.39 11.08 -4.75
C SER A 203 1.25 10.86 -5.74
N TYR A 204 0.03 11.28 -5.41
CA TYR A 204 -1.15 11.01 -6.25
C TYR A 204 -1.11 11.71 -7.60
N VAL A 205 -0.60 12.94 -7.68
CA VAL A 205 -0.52 13.66 -8.96
C VAL A 205 0.44 12.97 -9.92
N TYR A 206 1.54 12.41 -9.43
CA TYR A 206 2.48 11.60 -10.22
C TYR A 206 1.86 10.25 -10.62
N SER A 207 1.16 9.60 -9.69
CA SER A 207 0.50 8.32 -9.96
C SER A 207 -0.65 8.45 -10.98
N ASN A 208 -1.31 9.60 -11.04
CA ASN A 208 -2.34 9.89 -12.04
C ASN A 208 -1.74 10.00 -13.46
N GLU A 209 -0.48 10.35 -13.58
CA GLU A 209 0.28 10.38 -14.85
C GLU A 209 0.91 9.03 -15.22
N GLY A 210 0.64 7.97 -14.44
CA GLY A 210 1.11 6.61 -14.70
C GLY A 210 2.46 6.27 -14.07
N ILE A 211 3.04 7.14 -13.25
CA ILE A 211 4.23 6.82 -12.46
C ILE A 211 3.84 5.83 -11.36
N SER A 212 4.62 4.75 -11.19
CA SER A 212 4.32 3.76 -10.16
C SER A 212 4.34 4.39 -8.77
N HIS A 213 3.42 3.97 -7.90
CA HIS A 213 3.23 4.58 -6.59
C HIS A 213 4.51 4.61 -5.75
N GLY A 214 5.25 3.49 -5.70
CA GLY A 214 6.52 3.44 -4.97
C GLY A 214 7.58 4.38 -5.56
N ASN A 215 7.66 4.50 -6.92
CA ASN A 215 8.57 5.45 -7.52
C ASN A 215 8.22 6.91 -7.16
N ALA A 216 6.93 7.26 -7.17
CA ALA A 216 6.48 8.57 -6.71
C ALA A 216 6.86 8.81 -5.25
N LEU A 217 6.56 7.84 -4.35
CA LEU A 217 6.84 7.95 -2.91
C LEU A 217 8.34 8.11 -2.59
N ALA A 218 9.24 7.54 -3.39
CA ALA A 218 10.68 7.71 -3.17
C ALA A 218 11.09 9.18 -3.12
N PHE A 219 10.48 10.01 -3.96
CA PHE A 219 10.80 11.44 -4.05
C PHE A 219 9.85 12.29 -3.20
N THR A 220 8.55 12.02 -3.24
CA THR A 220 7.56 12.82 -2.52
C THR A 220 7.69 12.69 -1.02
N THR A 221 7.98 11.48 -0.49
CA THR A 221 8.23 11.28 0.94
C THR A 221 9.54 11.90 1.38
N ALA A 222 10.59 11.87 0.54
CA ALA A 222 11.86 12.52 0.86
C ALA A 222 11.69 14.03 1.08
N VAL A 223 11.00 14.74 0.17
CA VAL A 223 10.75 16.18 0.35
C VAL A 223 9.77 16.46 1.48
N ALA A 224 8.78 15.59 1.70
CA ALA A 224 7.86 15.70 2.84
C ALA A 224 8.60 15.57 4.18
N HIS A 225 9.52 14.64 4.31
CA HIS A 225 10.35 14.47 5.51
C HIS A 225 11.25 15.69 5.76
N LYS A 226 11.87 16.21 4.72
CA LYS A 226 12.66 17.45 4.80
C LYS A 226 11.79 18.62 5.30
N PHE A 227 10.61 18.81 4.70
CA PHE A 227 9.66 19.85 5.08
C PHE A 227 9.20 19.70 6.53
N ASN A 228 8.87 18.49 6.95
CA ASN A 228 8.36 18.19 8.30
C ASN A 228 9.46 18.13 9.38
N ASN A 229 10.75 18.23 9.05
CA ASN A 229 11.89 17.98 9.93
C ASN A 229 11.83 16.57 10.56
N SER A 230 11.49 15.55 9.75
CA SER A 230 11.38 14.16 10.20
C SER A 230 12.73 13.62 10.68
N ILE A 231 12.71 12.87 11.77
CA ILE A 231 13.89 12.15 12.27
C ILE A 231 14.36 11.04 11.30
N PHE A 232 13.51 10.63 10.36
CA PHE A 232 13.82 9.60 9.37
C PHE A 232 14.46 10.14 8.09
N TYR A 233 14.54 11.45 7.89
CA TYR A 233 14.93 12.06 6.61
C TYR A 233 16.23 11.47 6.04
N ASP A 234 17.32 11.51 6.79
CA ASP A 234 18.63 11.03 6.31
C ASP A 234 18.65 9.52 6.06
N ARG A 235 18.00 8.74 6.93
CA ARG A 235 17.89 7.28 6.78
C ARG A 235 17.05 6.92 5.55
N PHE A 236 15.94 7.62 5.34
CA PHE A 236 15.07 7.44 4.18
C PHE A 236 15.79 7.75 2.87
N LEU A 237 16.57 8.84 2.80
CA LEU A 237 17.39 9.18 1.63
C LEU A 237 18.43 8.09 1.30
N LYS A 238 19.05 7.47 2.31
CA LYS A 238 19.97 6.33 2.08
C LYS A 238 19.24 5.16 1.42
N ILE A 239 18.02 4.86 1.86
CA ILE A 239 17.17 3.83 1.25
C ILE A 239 16.84 4.17 -0.20
N VAL A 240 16.40 5.40 -0.49
CA VAL A 240 16.10 5.85 -1.86
C VAL A 240 17.31 5.68 -2.79
N LYS A 241 18.50 6.10 -2.34
CA LYS A 241 19.76 5.92 -3.06
C LYS A 241 20.11 4.44 -3.30
N LYS A 242 19.95 3.59 -2.28
CA LYS A 242 20.20 2.14 -2.39
C LYS A 242 19.29 1.48 -3.41
N LEU A 243 18.01 1.87 -3.44
CA LEU A 243 17.00 1.28 -4.31
C LEU A 243 17.03 1.81 -5.75
N LYS A 244 17.71 2.93 -6.04
CA LYS A 244 17.96 3.48 -7.39
C LYS A 244 16.65 3.68 -8.19
N PHE A 245 15.79 4.57 -7.74
CA PHE A 245 14.59 4.92 -8.46
C PHE A 245 14.88 5.82 -9.66
N PRO A 246 14.18 5.64 -10.81
CA PRO A 246 14.26 6.58 -11.92
C PRO A 246 13.62 7.91 -11.52
N LYS A 247 14.17 9.01 -12.05
CA LYS A 247 13.63 10.37 -11.86
C LYS A 247 12.15 10.44 -12.24
N ILE A 248 11.45 11.31 -11.56
CA ILE A 248 10.04 11.62 -11.85
C ILE A 248 9.91 13.10 -12.18
N SER A 249 8.95 13.42 -13.03
CA SER A 249 8.53 14.80 -13.30
C SER A 249 7.05 14.83 -13.65
N LEU A 250 6.37 15.91 -13.29
CA LEU A 250 4.98 16.16 -13.69
C LEU A 250 4.97 16.71 -15.12
N ARG A 251 3.99 16.26 -15.89
CA ARG A 251 3.66 16.82 -17.21
C ARG A 251 2.60 17.92 -17.12
N GLN A 252 1.66 17.75 -16.15
CA GLN A 252 0.63 18.75 -15.89
C GLN A 252 1.20 20.02 -15.28
N ASN A 253 0.42 21.07 -15.31
CA ASN A 253 0.77 22.34 -14.67
C ASN A 253 0.91 22.17 -13.16
N ILE A 254 1.99 22.73 -12.57
CA ILE A 254 2.29 22.56 -11.14
C ILE A 254 1.24 23.27 -10.27
N GLU A 255 0.74 24.41 -10.69
CA GLU A 255 -0.28 25.15 -9.98
C GLU A 255 -1.60 24.37 -9.90
N GLU A 256 -2.01 23.73 -11.01
CA GLU A 256 -3.20 22.85 -11.06
C GLU A 256 -2.97 21.59 -10.19
N ALA A 257 -1.77 20.99 -10.25
CA ALA A 257 -1.41 19.87 -9.39
C ALA A 257 -1.48 20.26 -7.92
N SER A 258 -1.02 21.45 -7.54
CA SER A 258 -1.07 21.95 -6.18
C SER A 258 -2.51 22.11 -5.68
N GLU A 259 -3.42 22.58 -6.53
CA GLU A 259 -4.86 22.68 -6.22
C GLU A 259 -5.49 21.30 -5.96
N LEU A 260 -5.15 20.32 -6.80
CA LEU A 260 -5.61 18.94 -6.60
C LEU A 260 -5.13 18.36 -5.27
N ILE A 261 -3.86 18.59 -4.90
CA ILE A 261 -3.29 18.13 -3.63
C ILE A 261 -4.00 18.78 -2.45
N LEU A 262 -4.32 20.08 -2.52
CA LEU A 262 -5.04 20.78 -1.45
C LEU A 262 -6.41 20.18 -1.12
N LEU A 263 -7.03 19.47 -2.06
CA LEU A 263 -8.29 18.76 -1.84
C LEU A 263 -8.12 17.49 -1.01
N ASP A 264 -6.91 16.99 -0.84
CA ASP A 264 -6.61 15.79 -0.04
C ASP A 264 -6.49 16.12 1.45
N ARG A 265 -7.60 16.60 2.01
CA ARG A 265 -7.66 17.00 3.41
C ARG A 265 -7.29 15.89 4.38
N LYS A 266 -7.58 14.63 4.02
CA LYS A 266 -7.26 13.48 4.87
C LYS A 266 -5.77 13.40 5.22
N HIS A 267 -4.88 13.56 4.23
CA HIS A 267 -3.44 13.49 4.44
C HIS A 267 -2.86 14.81 4.94
N LEU A 268 -3.35 15.95 4.42
CA LEU A 268 -2.84 17.26 4.79
C LEU A 268 -3.23 17.65 6.21
N ASP A 269 -4.46 17.36 6.66
CA ASP A 269 -4.87 17.62 8.04
C ASP A 269 -4.14 16.78 9.07
N ASN A 270 -3.68 15.57 8.64
CA ASN A 270 -2.87 14.66 9.44
C ASN A 270 -1.37 14.99 9.43
N ASN A 271 -0.92 15.88 8.53
CA ASN A 271 0.49 16.28 8.44
C ASN A 271 0.91 17.06 9.70
N PRO A 272 2.11 16.82 10.28
CA PRO A 272 2.54 17.49 11.51
C PRO A 272 2.64 19.01 11.38
N ARG A 273 2.96 19.50 10.18
CA ARG A 273 3.03 20.95 9.87
C ARG A 273 1.92 21.33 8.90
N GLU A 274 1.37 22.52 9.10
CA GLU A 274 0.42 23.12 8.15
C GLU A 274 1.15 23.50 6.85
N LEU A 275 0.43 23.44 5.74
CA LEU A 275 0.94 23.79 4.42
C LEU A 275 0.02 24.80 3.74
N SER A 276 0.65 25.78 3.11
CA SER A 276 0.01 26.66 2.14
C SER A 276 0.07 26.06 0.72
N LYS A 277 -0.65 26.66 -0.24
CA LYS A 277 -0.52 26.32 -1.65
C LYS A 277 0.90 26.56 -2.18
N GLU A 278 1.53 27.63 -1.73
CA GLU A 278 2.89 28.01 -2.07
C GLU A 278 3.92 26.98 -1.62
N ASP A 279 3.73 26.40 -0.42
CA ASP A 279 4.59 25.32 0.08
C ASP A 279 4.48 24.10 -0.83
N ILE A 280 3.26 23.67 -1.16
CA ILE A 280 3.02 22.51 -2.06
C ILE A 280 3.65 22.75 -3.43
N THR A 281 3.44 23.94 -4.01
CA THR A 281 4.03 24.32 -5.30
C THR A 281 5.56 24.26 -5.26
N THR A 282 6.16 24.74 -4.19
CA THR A 282 7.61 24.72 -3.99
C THR A 282 8.13 23.29 -3.90
N LEU A 283 7.46 22.42 -3.13
CA LEU A 283 7.84 21.00 -3.00
C LEU A 283 7.72 20.27 -4.34
N LEU A 284 6.69 20.52 -5.15
CA LEU A 284 6.56 19.92 -6.48
C LEU A 284 7.68 20.38 -7.44
N ARG A 285 8.08 21.65 -7.37
CA ARG A 285 9.23 22.16 -8.14
C ARG A 285 10.53 21.49 -7.68
N GLU A 286 10.75 21.33 -6.37
CA GLU A 286 11.92 20.62 -5.82
C GLU A 286 11.98 19.18 -6.34
N ILE A 287 10.87 18.44 -6.33
CA ILE A 287 10.81 17.06 -6.84
C ILE A 287 11.18 17.01 -8.34
N ASN A 288 10.62 17.91 -9.16
CA ASN A 288 10.88 17.94 -10.59
C ASN A 288 12.33 18.31 -10.96
N GLN A 289 13.06 19.00 -10.06
CA GLN A 289 14.45 19.44 -10.24
C GLN A 289 15.46 18.48 -9.59
N THR A 290 15.01 17.50 -8.79
CA THR A 290 15.92 16.58 -8.09
C THR A 290 16.86 15.88 -9.06
N GLU A 291 18.17 16.12 -8.91
CA GLU A 291 19.23 15.37 -9.58
C GLU A 291 19.54 14.09 -8.78
N ASN A 292 19.89 13.01 -9.50
CA ASN A 292 20.21 11.72 -8.88
C ASN A 292 21.52 11.77 -8.08
#